data_a2f3471248c6446af0949bc2b7fa3a60
#
_entry.id   a2f3471248c6446af0949bc2b7fa3a60
#
_cell.length_a   1.000
_cell.length_b   1.000
_cell.length_c   1.000
_cell.angle_alpha   90.00
_cell.angle_beta   90.00
_cell.angle_gamma   90.00
#
_symmetry.space_group_name_H-M   'P 1'
#
loop_
_entity.id
_entity.type
_entity.pdbx_description
1 polymer ?
#
loop_
_entity_poly.entity_id
_entity_poly.type
_entity_poly.pdbx_seq_one_letter_code
_entity_poly.pdbx_strand_id
1 'polypeptide(L)'
;MGYLLKIISILSFGFSNVLWKLPSEQISTYKIIFLRSILTSSFFLIALVITGNSIDLSYNSLYAISISFFSFFGLYFYNKAIRLSTVSQTVTITTCTAIFGVITALIVYKEPFNYELIYAIGLISSGLFLLERQTLTPFNGLKRFPKWSKGTFFALISAFFWGTTFALFKIPIKKIGTLNFSLILESTVLITAFIFLVMTKQKFKPKEVSTKNIMYIIC
;
A
#
# COMPACT_ATOMS: atom_id res chain seq x y z
N MET A 1 7.32 24.33 4.51
CA MET A 1 6.64 23.68 3.38
C MET A 1 6.46 22.17 3.54
N GLY A 2 7.45 21.40 3.98
CA GLY A 2 7.36 19.93 4.08
C GLY A 2 6.25 19.37 5.00
N TYR A 3 5.95 20.03 6.12
CA TYR A 3 4.90 19.58 7.03
C TYR A 3 3.49 19.73 6.43
N LEU A 4 3.23 20.82 5.72
CA LEU A 4 1.93 21.05 5.07
C LEU A 4 1.68 19.99 3.99
N LEU A 5 2.68 19.68 3.18
CA LEU A 5 2.58 18.61 2.17
C LEU A 5 2.34 17.23 2.78
N LYS A 6 2.94 16.95 3.94
CA LYS A 6 2.69 15.70 4.68
C LYS A 6 1.25 15.61 5.16
N ILE A 7 0.70 16.70 5.72
CA ILE A 7 -0.70 16.72 6.17
C ILE A 7 -1.65 16.50 4.99
N ILE A 8 -1.44 17.21 3.88
CA ILE A 8 -2.24 17.04 2.66
C ILE A 8 -2.17 15.59 2.18
N SER A 9 -0.97 14.99 2.15
CA SER A 9 -0.78 13.59 1.74
C SER A 9 -1.55 12.62 2.64
N ILE A 10 -1.51 12.80 3.96
CA ILE A 10 -2.23 11.93 4.91
C ILE A 10 -3.75 12.05 4.71
N LEU A 11 -4.26 13.27 4.56
CA LEU A 11 -5.70 13.51 4.35
C LEU A 11 -6.14 12.90 3.01
N SER A 12 -5.38 13.12 1.94
CA SER A 12 -5.67 12.54 0.61
C SER A 12 -5.64 11.02 0.64
N PHE A 13 -4.66 10.41 1.31
CA PHE A 13 -4.58 8.97 1.48
C PHE A 13 -5.77 8.41 2.27
N GLY A 14 -6.16 9.07 3.36
CA GLY A 14 -7.33 8.69 4.15
C GLY A 14 -8.62 8.73 3.33
N PHE A 15 -8.84 9.81 2.59
CA PHE A 15 -10.00 9.98 1.72
C PHE A 15 -10.03 8.94 0.59
N SER A 16 -8.91 8.73 -0.08
CA SER A 16 -8.75 7.72 -1.14
C SER A 16 -9.12 6.31 -0.65
N ASN A 17 -8.71 5.93 0.55
CA ASN A 17 -9.04 4.62 1.11
C ASN A 17 -10.54 4.38 1.29
N VAL A 18 -11.30 5.42 1.67
CA VAL A 18 -12.76 5.34 1.79
C VAL A 18 -13.39 5.14 0.41
N LEU A 19 -12.97 5.91 -0.58
CA LEU A 19 -13.48 5.79 -1.96
C LEU A 19 -13.15 4.44 -2.58
N TRP A 20 -11.98 3.89 -2.25
CA TRP A 20 -11.52 2.61 -2.81
C TRP A 20 -12.32 1.40 -2.35
N LYS A 21 -13.05 1.50 -1.24
CA LYS A 21 -13.93 0.43 -0.75
C LYS A 21 -14.99 0.06 -1.80
N LEU A 22 -15.63 1.05 -2.42
CA LEU A 22 -16.72 0.83 -3.38
C LEU A 22 -16.30 -0.02 -4.59
N PRO A 23 -15.24 0.34 -5.35
CA PRO A 23 -14.79 -0.51 -6.45
C PRO A 23 -14.22 -1.85 -5.97
N SER A 24 -13.64 -1.93 -4.77
CA SER A 24 -13.08 -3.19 -4.26
C SER A 24 -14.12 -4.29 -4.05
N GLU A 25 -15.37 -3.95 -3.85
CA GLU A 25 -16.49 -4.91 -3.71
C GLU A 25 -16.99 -5.43 -5.06
N GLN A 26 -16.88 -4.62 -6.12
CA GLN A 26 -17.44 -4.91 -7.44
C GLN A 26 -16.42 -5.47 -8.43
N ILE A 27 -15.17 -5.07 -8.30
CA ILE A 27 -14.09 -5.36 -9.25
C ILE A 27 -13.07 -6.28 -8.56
N SER A 28 -12.47 -7.20 -9.34
CA SER A 28 -11.42 -8.06 -8.79
C SER A 28 -10.18 -7.26 -8.42
N THR A 29 -9.45 -7.72 -7.40
CA THR A 29 -8.24 -7.07 -6.89
C THR A 29 -7.21 -6.79 -7.98
N TYR A 30 -6.94 -7.74 -8.87
CA TYR A 30 -5.97 -7.56 -9.96
C TYR A 30 -6.38 -6.46 -10.94
N LYS A 31 -7.69 -6.37 -11.27
CA LYS A 31 -8.22 -5.35 -12.18
C LYS A 31 -8.11 -3.95 -11.58
N ILE A 32 -8.41 -3.80 -10.29
CA ILE A 32 -8.28 -2.51 -9.59
C ILE A 32 -6.83 -2.06 -9.62
N ILE A 33 -5.89 -2.95 -9.23
CA ILE A 33 -4.47 -2.63 -9.25
C ILE A 33 -4.01 -2.25 -10.65
N PHE A 34 -4.41 -3.01 -11.67
CA PHE A 34 -4.06 -2.74 -13.05
C PHE A 34 -4.54 -1.36 -13.52
N LEU A 35 -5.84 -1.05 -13.32
CA LEU A 35 -6.42 0.25 -13.71
C LEU A 35 -5.74 1.42 -12.98
N ARG A 36 -5.54 1.30 -11.68
CA ARG A 36 -4.82 2.30 -10.89
C ARG A 36 -3.40 2.50 -11.42
N SER A 37 -2.67 1.40 -11.63
CA SER A 37 -1.26 1.50 -12.02
C SER A 37 -1.06 2.02 -13.45
N ILE A 38 -2.02 1.86 -14.36
CA ILE A 38 -2.00 2.56 -15.65
C ILE A 38 -1.98 4.07 -15.42
N LEU A 39 -2.89 4.58 -14.59
CA LEU A 39 -3.03 6.01 -14.36
C LEU A 39 -1.80 6.58 -13.64
N THR A 40 -1.34 5.90 -12.58
CA THR A 40 -0.18 6.37 -11.82
C THR A 40 1.13 6.26 -12.60
N SER A 41 1.34 5.21 -13.38
CA SER A 41 2.52 5.09 -14.27
C SER A 41 2.51 6.18 -15.34
N SER A 42 1.35 6.45 -15.95
CA SER A 42 1.22 7.52 -16.95
C SER A 42 1.51 8.90 -16.35
N PHE A 43 1.02 9.14 -15.12
CA PHE A 43 1.29 10.38 -14.39
C PHE A 43 2.80 10.59 -14.15
N PHE A 44 3.49 9.56 -13.64
CA PHE A 44 4.93 9.66 -13.37
C PHE A 44 5.75 9.75 -14.66
N LEU A 45 5.33 9.10 -15.75
CA LEU A 45 5.96 9.24 -17.05
C LEU A 45 5.85 10.68 -17.57
N ILE A 46 4.65 11.27 -17.51
CA ILE A 46 4.43 12.66 -17.91
C ILE A 46 5.26 13.61 -17.03
N ALA A 47 5.26 13.41 -15.72
CA ALA A 47 6.04 14.22 -14.79
C ALA A 47 7.55 14.15 -15.11
N LEU A 48 8.06 12.97 -15.47
CA LEU A 48 9.45 12.77 -15.81
C LEU A 48 9.81 13.49 -17.12
N VAL A 49 8.93 13.44 -18.14
CA VAL A 49 9.12 14.17 -19.40
C VAL A 49 9.10 15.68 -19.17
N ILE A 50 8.15 16.20 -18.39
CA ILE A 50 8.04 17.65 -18.10
C ILE A 50 9.27 18.16 -17.35
N THR A 51 9.82 17.36 -16.44
CA THR A 51 11.02 17.75 -15.67
C THR A 51 12.32 17.58 -16.45
N GLY A 52 12.28 17.07 -17.68
CA GLY A 52 13.47 16.86 -18.53
C GLY A 52 14.41 15.77 -18.02
N ASN A 53 13.96 14.92 -17.10
CA ASN A 53 14.76 13.82 -16.58
C ASN A 53 14.74 12.63 -17.54
N SER A 54 15.91 12.00 -17.73
CA SER A 54 16.01 10.74 -18.47
C SER A 54 15.59 9.54 -17.61
N ILE A 55 15.11 8.49 -18.26
CA ILE A 55 14.82 7.21 -17.58
C ILE A 55 16.15 6.56 -17.21
N ASP A 56 16.36 6.29 -15.93
CA ASP A 56 17.53 5.57 -15.45
C ASP A 56 17.32 4.06 -15.59
N LEU A 57 18.18 3.40 -16.37
CA LEU A 57 18.17 1.94 -16.58
C LEU A 57 19.44 1.28 -15.98
N SER A 58 20.01 1.90 -14.95
CA SER A 58 21.18 1.36 -14.25
C SER A 58 20.88 0.09 -13.46
N TYR A 59 21.91 -0.55 -12.92
CA TYR A 59 21.77 -1.68 -12.00
C TYR A 59 20.86 -1.36 -10.79
N ASN A 60 20.84 -0.10 -10.33
CA ASN A 60 19.95 0.32 -9.26
C ASN A 60 18.47 0.25 -9.65
N SER A 61 18.14 0.35 -10.92
CA SER A 61 16.78 0.17 -11.45
C SER A 61 16.34 -1.30 -11.39
N LEU A 62 17.23 -2.28 -11.57
CA LEU A 62 16.93 -3.69 -11.36
C LEU A 62 16.61 -3.98 -9.89
N TYR A 63 17.35 -3.37 -8.97
CA TYR A 63 17.03 -3.46 -7.55
C TYR A 63 15.68 -2.82 -7.22
N ALA A 64 15.37 -1.66 -7.80
CA ALA A 64 14.06 -1.02 -7.68
C ALA A 64 12.93 -1.91 -8.20
N ILE A 65 13.09 -2.57 -9.35
CA ILE A 65 12.13 -3.51 -9.92
C ILE A 65 11.88 -4.67 -8.94
N SER A 66 12.94 -5.26 -8.40
CA SER A 66 12.83 -6.38 -7.46
C SER A 66 12.01 -6.02 -6.22
N ILE A 67 12.29 -4.87 -5.61
CA ILE A 67 11.54 -4.39 -4.44
C ILE A 67 10.10 -4.06 -4.82
N SER A 68 9.87 -3.45 -5.99
CA SER A 68 8.55 -3.08 -6.47
C SER A 68 7.66 -4.31 -6.71
N PHE A 69 8.26 -5.41 -7.15
CA PHE A 69 7.56 -6.69 -7.26
C PHE A 69 7.03 -7.17 -5.89
N PHE A 70 7.82 -7.07 -4.83
CA PHE A 70 7.34 -7.37 -3.48
C PHE A 70 6.27 -6.37 -3.00
N SER A 71 6.39 -5.10 -3.35
CA SER A 71 5.39 -4.06 -3.05
C SER A 71 4.02 -4.36 -3.67
N PHE A 72 3.98 -4.99 -4.85
CA PHE A 72 2.75 -5.47 -5.47
C PHE A 72 1.96 -6.40 -4.53
N PHE A 73 2.61 -7.33 -3.84
CA PHE A 73 1.92 -8.22 -2.91
C PHE A 73 1.34 -7.44 -1.72
N GLY A 74 2.04 -6.42 -1.23
CA GLY A 74 1.49 -5.51 -0.22
C GLY A 74 0.17 -4.88 -0.67
N LEU A 75 0.15 -4.31 -1.88
CA LEU A 75 -1.05 -3.71 -2.46
C LEU A 75 -2.15 -4.74 -2.73
N TYR A 76 -1.80 -5.93 -3.18
CA TYR A 76 -2.74 -7.02 -3.43
C TYR A 76 -3.45 -7.47 -2.14
N PHE A 77 -2.70 -7.73 -1.08
CA PHE A 77 -3.27 -8.14 0.20
C PHE A 77 -4.05 -7.01 0.88
N TYR A 78 -3.62 -5.76 0.72
CA TYR A 78 -4.36 -4.59 1.18
C TYR A 78 -5.75 -4.51 0.55
N ASN A 79 -5.83 -4.63 -0.78
CA ASN A 79 -7.11 -4.65 -1.48
C ASN A 79 -8.01 -5.81 -1.04
N LYS A 80 -7.44 -7.00 -0.83
CA LYS A 80 -8.18 -8.13 -0.26
C LYS A 80 -8.69 -7.85 1.14
N ALA A 81 -7.88 -7.19 1.98
CA ALA A 81 -8.26 -6.82 3.33
C ALA A 81 -9.43 -5.83 3.34
N ILE A 82 -9.34 -4.75 2.55
CA ILE A 82 -10.43 -3.76 2.41
C ILE A 82 -11.73 -4.43 1.96
N ARG A 83 -11.64 -5.37 1.02
CA ARG A 83 -12.83 -6.09 0.54
C ARG A 83 -13.50 -6.95 1.61
N LEU A 84 -12.72 -7.56 2.50
CA LEU A 84 -13.18 -8.56 3.48
C LEU A 84 -13.43 -7.98 4.88
N SER A 85 -13.09 -6.71 5.12
CA SER A 85 -13.27 -6.03 6.39
C SER A 85 -13.71 -4.58 6.19
N THR A 86 -13.84 -3.83 7.28
CA THR A 86 -14.11 -2.38 7.19
C THR A 86 -12.84 -1.62 6.80
N VAL A 87 -12.99 -0.47 6.15
CA VAL A 87 -11.86 0.40 5.81
C VAL A 87 -11.09 0.80 7.06
N SER A 88 -11.80 1.23 8.11
CA SER A 88 -11.19 1.63 9.38
C SER A 88 -10.33 0.51 9.96
N GLN A 89 -10.83 -0.72 10.06
CA GLN A 89 -10.10 -1.87 10.58
C GLN A 89 -8.87 -2.18 9.72
N THR A 90 -9.03 -2.19 8.39
CA THR A 90 -7.90 -2.47 7.48
C THR A 90 -6.81 -1.42 7.62
N VAL A 91 -7.16 -0.12 7.55
CA VAL A 91 -6.19 0.98 7.66
C VAL A 91 -5.49 0.94 9.00
N THR A 92 -6.22 0.74 10.09
CA THR A 92 -5.65 0.65 11.43
C THR A 92 -4.61 -0.49 11.53
N ILE A 93 -4.93 -1.68 11.04
CA ILE A 93 -3.99 -2.81 11.10
C ILE A 93 -2.79 -2.59 10.17
N THR A 94 -2.99 -1.98 9.02
CA THR A 94 -1.88 -1.68 8.11
C THR A 94 -0.92 -0.64 8.65
N THR A 95 -1.24 0.13 9.70
CA THR A 95 -0.25 0.98 10.40
C THR A 95 0.88 0.18 11.05
N CYS A 96 0.71 -1.14 11.28
CA CYS A 96 1.81 -2.05 11.65
C CYS A 96 2.95 -2.07 10.60
N THR A 97 2.73 -1.53 9.41
CA THR A 97 3.77 -1.26 8.40
C THR A 97 4.98 -0.57 9.01
N ALA A 98 4.77 0.38 9.93
CA ALA A 98 5.85 1.08 10.61
C ALA A 98 6.73 0.13 11.45
N ILE A 99 6.12 -0.85 12.12
CA ILE A 99 6.85 -1.85 12.93
C ILE A 99 7.75 -2.71 12.03
N PHE A 100 7.18 -3.25 10.96
CA PHE A 100 7.96 -4.05 10.00
C PHE A 100 9.03 -3.23 9.28
N GLY A 101 8.76 -1.95 9.00
CA GLY A 101 9.74 -1.03 8.43
C GLY A 101 10.93 -0.80 9.36
N VAL A 102 10.69 -0.57 10.65
CA VAL A 102 11.74 -0.43 11.65
C VAL A 102 12.56 -1.72 11.78
N ILE A 103 11.91 -2.87 11.88
CA ILE A 103 12.61 -4.17 11.97
C ILE A 103 13.51 -4.36 10.73
N THR A 104 13.00 -4.07 9.54
CA THR A 104 13.80 -4.16 8.31
C THR A 104 14.96 -3.19 8.31
N ALA A 105 14.78 -1.95 8.76
CA ALA A 105 15.85 -0.95 8.86
C ALA A 105 16.96 -1.39 9.82
N LEU A 106 16.60 -1.94 10.97
CA LEU A 106 17.56 -2.47 11.95
C LEU A 106 18.38 -3.63 11.37
N ILE A 107 17.73 -4.56 10.66
CA ILE A 107 18.40 -5.74 10.12
C ILE A 107 19.27 -5.39 8.90
N VAL A 108 18.70 -4.66 7.93
CA VAL A 108 19.34 -4.42 6.62
C VAL A 108 20.36 -3.27 6.71
N TYR A 109 20.01 -2.18 7.39
CA TYR A 109 20.88 -1.00 7.47
C TYR A 109 21.70 -0.96 8.74
N LYS A 110 21.50 -1.90 9.67
CA LYS A 110 22.17 -1.93 10.98
C LYS A 110 22.07 -0.58 11.70
N GLU A 111 20.89 0.06 11.57
CA GLU A 111 20.63 1.32 12.26
C GLU A 111 20.72 1.11 13.77
N PRO A 112 21.27 2.06 14.55
CA PRO A 112 21.39 1.90 15.97
C PRO A 112 20.00 1.81 16.60
N PHE A 113 19.84 0.85 17.52
CA PHE A 113 18.60 0.68 18.26
C PHE A 113 18.45 1.84 19.26
N ASN A 114 17.40 2.65 19.07
CA ASN A 114 17.13 3.79 19.95
C ASN A 114 15.88 3.52 20.80
N TYR A 115 15.90 3.93 22.08
CA TYR A 115 14.75 3.81 22.99
C TYR A 115 13.51 4.52 22.45
N GLU A 116 13.66 5.62 21.70
CA GLU A 116 12.56 6.32 21.05
C GLU A 116 11.77 5.43 20.09
N LEU A 117 12.42 4.48 19.40
CA LEU A 117 11.77 3.50 18.55
C LEU A 117 10.88 2.54 19.36
N ILE A 118 11.32 2.13 20.55
CA ILE A 118 10.51 1.26 21.42
C ILE A 118 9.24 1.99 21.86
N TYR A 119 9.38 3.26 22.28
CA TYR A 119 8.22 4.07 22.65
C TYR A 119 7.27 4.26 21.48
N ALA A 120 7.78 4.55 20.28
CA ALA A 120 6.95 4.71 19.07
C ALA A 120 6.20 3.42 18.73
N ILE A 121 6.88 2.27 18.73
CA ILE A 121 6.26 0.95 18.50
C ILE A 121 5.22 0.65 19.58
N GLY A 122 5.54 0.92 20.84
CA GLY A 122 4.63 0.74 21.98
C GLY A 122 3.36 1.59 21.83
N LEU A 123 3.49 2.85 21.46
CA LEU A 123 2.36 3.75 21.23
C LEU A 123 1.50 3.30 20.04
N ILE A 124 2.11 2.92 18.92
CA ILE A 124 1.39 2.39 17.76
C ILE A 124 0.63 1.11 18.14
N SER A 125 1.29 0.18 18.81
CA SER A 125 0.71 -1.10 19.22
C SER A 125 -0.44 -0.92 20.21
N SER A 126 -0.30 0.00 21.18
CA SER A 126 -1.35 0.30 22.15
C SER A 126 -2.54 1.00 21.51
N GLY A 127 -2.29 1.94 20.59
CA GLY A 127 -3.34 2.58 19.80
C GLY A 127 -4.14 1.59 18.96
N LEU A 128 -3.46 0.65 18.29
CA LEU A 128 -4.07 -0.44 17.54
C LEU A 128 -4.96 -1.33 18.43
N PHE A 129 -4.43 -1.71 19.59
CA PHE A 129 -5.17 -2.53 20.56
C PHE A 129 -6.44 -1.85 21.07
N LEU A 130 -6.35 -0.54 21.38
CA LEU A 130 -7.51 0.24 21.83
C LEU A 130 -8.57 0.38 20.73
N LEU A 131 -8.17 0.62 19.49
CA LEU A 131 -9.10 0.72 18.35
C LEU A 131 -9.78 -0.62 18.04
N GLU A 132 -9.03 -1.71 18.10
CA GLU A 132 -9.62 -3.05 17.86
C GLU A 132 -10.59 -3.45 18.96
N ARG A 133 -10.33 -3.06 20.20
CA ARG A 133 -11.21 -3.32 21.34
C ARG A 133 -12.58 -2.63 21.20
N GLN A 134 -12.64 -1.43 20.60
CA GLN A 134 -13.90 -0.72 20.36
C GLN A 134 -14.76 -1.37 19.28
N THR A 135 -14.16 -2.03 18.29
CA THR A 135 -14.89 -2.75 17.24
C THR A 135 -15.45 -4.10 17.72
N LEU A 136 -15.01 -4.56 18.89
CA LEU A 136 -15.34 -5.88 19.46
C LEU A 136 -16.45 -5.85 20.52
N THR A 137 -17.00 -4.69 20.85
CA THR A 137 -18.15 -4.61 21.75
C THR A 137 -19.48 -4.69 21.00
N PRO A 138 -20.06 -5.88 20.75
CA PRO A 138 -21.50 -5.95 20.63
C PRO A 138 -22.04 -5.70 22.04
N PHE A 139 -23.10 -4.94 22.10
CA PHE A 139 -23.83 -4.50 23.30
C PHE A 139 -24.34 -5.64 24.21
N ASN A 140 -24.00 -6.87 23.96
CA ASN A 140 -24.40 -8.07 24.69
C ASN A 140 -23.18 -8.78 25.30
N GLY A 141 -22.81 -8.38 26.48
CA GLY A 141 -22.09 -9.00 27.60
C GLY A 141 -21.25 -10.29 27.51
N LEU A 142 -21.06 -10.87 26.34
CA LEU A 142 -20.26 -12.07 26.15
C LEU A 142 -18.87 -11.69 25.64
N LYS A 143 -17.84 -11.90 26.48
CA LYS A 143 -16.42 -11.82 26.12
C LYS A 143 -16.10 -12.80 24.98
N ARG A 144 -16.32 -12.38 23.72
CA ARG A 144 -15.78 -13.08 22.56
C ARG A 144 -14.39 -12.57 22.30
N PHE A 145 -13.39 -13.44 22.45
CA PHE A 145 -12.07 -13.21 21.90
C PHE A 145 -12.20 -12.86 20.41
N PRO A 146 -11.43 -11.86 19.92
CA PRO A 146 -11.52 -11.47 18.53
C PRO A 146 -11.18 -12.68 17.65
N LYS A 147 -12.17 -13.20 16.93
CA LYS A 147 -11.88 -14.12 15.85
C LYS A 147 -11.16 -13.30 14.77
N TRP A 148 -9.90 -13.57 14.59
CA TRP A 148 -9.11 -13.00 13.50
C TRP A 148 -9.89 -13.19 12.19
N SER A 149 -10.42 -12.11 11.66
CA SER A 149 -11.13 -12.16 10.40
C SER A 149 -10.11 -12.41 9.28
N LYS A 150 -10.55 -13.02 8.18
CA LYS A 150 -9.70 -13.17 6.99
C LYS A 150 -9.16 -11.79 6.53
N GLY A 151 -9.94 -10.72 6.69
CA GLY A 151 -9.52 -9.36 6.38
C GLY A 151 -8.36 -8.87 7.26
N THR A 152 -8.42 -9.11 8.59
CA THR A 152 -7.34 -8.82 9.53
C THR A 152 -6.03 -9.52 9.13
N PHE A 153 -6.11 -10.80 8.79
CA PHE A 153 -4.95 -11.57 8.35
C PHE A 153 -4.32 -10.98 7.09
N PHE A 154 -5.11 -10.65 6.07
CA PHE A 154 -4.60 -10.02 4.86
C PHE A 154 -4.04 -8.62 5.11
N ALA A 155 -4.62 -7.84 6.02
CA ALA A 155 -4.09 -6.54 6.41
C ALA A 155 -2.70 -6.65 7.05
N LEU A 156 -2.47 -7.66 7.90
CA LEU A 156 -1.15 -7.91 8.49
C LEU A 156 -0.12 -8.35 7.45
N ILE A 157 -0.50 -9.23 6.51
CA ILE A 157 0.39 -9.62 5.41
C ILE A 157 0.75 -8.39 4.57
N SER A 158 -0.23 -7.54 4.27
CA SER A 158 0.02 -6.29 3.57
C SER A 158 1.00 -5.39 4.34
N ALA A 159 0.81 -5.23 5.65
CA ALA A 159 1.68 -4.45 6.52
C ALA A 159 3.13 -4.98 6.50
N PHE A 160 3.30 -6.29 6.51
CA PHE A 160 4.61 -6.93 6.40
C PHE A 160 5.30 -6.59 5.07
N PHE A 161 4.62 -6.81 3.93
CA PHE A 161 5.19 -6.53 2.62
C PHE A 161 5.52 -5.04 2.45
N TRP A 162 4.58 -4.15 2.78
CA TRP A 162 4.80 -2.71 2.66
C TRP A 162 5.86 -2.19 3.63
N GLY A 163 5.86 -2.65 4.88
CA GLY A 163 6.86 -2.24 5.86
C GLY A 163 8.27 -2.60 5.41
N THR A 164 8.46 -3.84 4.97
CA THR A 164 9.74 -4.29 4.45
C THR A 164 10.15 -3.50 3.20
N THR A 165 9.26 -3.34 2.23
CA THR A 165 9.58 -2.65 0.97
C THR A 165 9.81 -1.17 1.17
N PHE A 166 9.03 -0.48 1.99
CA PHE A 166 9.19 0.97 2.25
C PHE A 166 10.54 1.29 2.90
N ALA A 167 11.00 0.44 3.81
CA ALA A 167 12.36 0.58 4.35
C ALA A 167 13.42 0.43 3.24
N LEU A 168 13.24 -0.54 2.34
CA LEU A 168 14.18 -0.81 1.26
C LEU A 168 14.17 0.27 0.15
N PHE A 169 13.13 1.09 0.02
CA PHE A 169 13.04 2.18 -0.96
C PHE A 169 14.11 3.25 -0.76
N LYS A 170 14.70 3.36 0.42
CA LYS A 170 15.75 4.34 0.75
C LYS A 170 16.91 4.31 -0.24
N ILE A 171 17.37 3.12 -0.63
CA ILE A 171 18.53 2.95 -1.53
C ILE A 171 18.21 3.41 -2.96
N PRO A 172 17.21 2.85 -3.66
CA PRO A 172 16.93 3.25 -5.04
C PRO A 172 16.50 4.71 -5.14
N ILE A 173 15.70 5.24 -4.22
CA ILE A 173 15.33 6.67 -4.23
C ILE A 173 16.57 7.57 -4.18
N LYS A 174 17.56 7.23 -3.34
CA LYS A 174 18.80 8.01 -3.24
C LYS A 174 19.65 7.91 -4.50
N LYS A 175 19.62 6.79 -5.22
CA LYS A 175 20.48 6.51 -6.37
C LYS A 175 19.91 7.00 -7.70
N ILE A 176 18.63 6.75 -7.95
CA ILE A 176 17.98 7.06 -9.24
C ILE A 176 16.99 8.22 -9.15
N GLY A 177 16.80 8.79 -7.96
CA GLY A 177 15.83 9.86 -7.71
C GLY A 177 14.39 9.38 -7.54
N THR A 178 13.58 10.24 -6.93
CA THR A 178 12.20 9.90 -6.57
C THR A 178 11.31 9.65 -7.79
N LEU A 179 11.42 10.48 -8.85
CA LEU A 179 10.56 10.34 -10.03
C LEU A 179 10.84 9.05 -10.81
N ASN A 180 12.14 8.74 -11.06
CA ASN A 180 12.53 7.49 -11.70
C ASN A 180 12.08 6.28 -10.90
N PHE A 181 12.31 6.31 -9.58
CA PHE A 181 11.89 5.24 -8.69
C PHE A 181 10.37 5.04 -8.72
N SER A 182 9.58 6.12 -8.64
CA SER A 182 8.12 6.04 -8.66
C SER A 182 7.60 5.49 -10.00
N LEU A 183 8.19 5.89 -11.12
CA LEU A 183 7.85 5.34 -12.43
C LEU A 183 8.14 3.84 -12.49
N ILE A 184 9.33 3.40 -12.04
CA ILE A 184 9.70 1.99 -12.01
C ILE A 184 8.77 1.20 -11.10
N LEU A 185 8.46 1.73 -9.91
CA LEU A 185 7.54 1.11 -8.96
C LEU A 185 6.18 0.84 -9.59
N GLU A 186 5.54 1.89 -10.11
CA GLU A 186 4.19 1.77 -10.65
C GLU A 186 4.15 0.96 -11.96
N SER A 187 5.18 1.06 -12.80
CA SER A 187 5.30 0.24 -14.01
C SER A 187 5.50 -1.24 -13.68
N THR A 188 6.29 -1.57 -12.67
CA THR A 188 6.48 -2.95 -12.21
C THR A 188 5.18 -3.51 -11.63
N VAL A 189 4.46 -2.72 -10.83
CA VAL A 189 3.14 -3.11 -10.29
C VAL A 189 2.14 -3.33 -11.41
N LEU A 190 2.13 -2.46 -12.44
CA LEU A 190 1.29 -2.57 -13.63
C LEU A 190 1.55 -3.88 -14.39
N ILE A 191 2.81 -4.14 -14.72
CA ILE A 191 3.22 -5.35 -15.45
C ILE A 191 2.86 -6.60 -14.65
N THR A 192 3.14 -6.60 -13.36
CA THR A 192 2.82 -7.72 -12.46
C THR A 192 1.31 -7.96 -12.40
N ALA A 193 0.51 -6.90 -12.23
CA ALA A 193 -0.95 -7.02 -12.25
C ALA A 193 -1.47 -7.55 -13.59
N PHE A 194 -0.91 -7.12 -14.71
CA PHE A 194 -1.25 -7.61 -16.05
C PHE A 194 -0.94 -9.10 -16.20
N ILE A 195 0.24 -9.55 -15.77
CA ILE A 195 0.62 -10.96 -15.80
C ILE A 195 -0.39 -11.80 -15.01
N PHE A 196 -0.74 -11.39 -13.79
CA PHE A 196 -1.73 -12.12 -12.98
C PHE A 196 -3.14 -12.08 -13.59
N LEU A 197 -3.54 -11.00 -14.27
CA LEU A 197 -4.81 -10.95 -15.01
C LEU A 197 -4.85 -11.98 -16.13
N VAL A 198 -3.78 -12.08 -16.91
CA VAL A 198 -3.67 -13.06 -18.01
C VAL A 198 -3.67 -14.49 -17.45
N MET A 199 -2.86 -14.76 -16.43
CA MET A 199 -2.77 -16.09 -15.80
C MET A 199 -4.11 -16.54 -15.21
N THR A 200 -4.87 -15.62 -14.61
CA THR A 200 -6.17 -15.92 -14.01
C THR A 200 -7.33 -15.85 -15.01
N LYS A 201 -7.05 -15.59 -16.29
CA LYS A 201 -8.03 -15.49 -17.40
C LYS A 201 -9.19 -14.53 -17.09
N GLN A 202 -8.94 -13.47 -16.34
CA GLN A 202 -9.97 -12.50 -15.96
C GLN A 202 -10.21 -11.50 -17.09
N LYS A 203 -11.44 -11.51 -17.65
CA LYS A 203 -11.87 -10.54 -18.65
C LYS A 203 -12.54 -9.34 -17.98
N PHE A 204 -12.31 -8.13 -18.51
CA PHE A 204 -13.04 -6.94 -18.08
C PHE A 204 -14.49 -7.01 -18.56
N LYS A 205 -15.43 -6.73 -17.65
CA LYS A 205 -16.85 -6.57 -17.99
C LYS A 205 -17.15 -5.09 -18.19
N PRO A 206 -18.05 -4.71 -19.14
CA PRO A 206 -18.37 -3.28 -19.38
C PRO A 206 -18.78 -2.52 -18.12
N LYS A 207 -19.52 -3.15 -17.21
CA LYS A 207 -19.94 -2.55 -15.94
C LYS A 207 -18.78 -2.25 -14.97
N GLU A 208 -17.67 -2.98 -15.06
CA GLU A 208 -16.49 -2.78 -14.22
C GLU A 208 -15.69 -1.54 -14.63
N VAL A 209 -15.73 -1.19 -15.93
CA VAL A 209 -15.02 -0.04 -16.53
C VAL A 209 -15.94 1.19 -16.60
N SER A 210 -17.01 1.25 -15.81
CA SER A 210 -17.89 2.41 -15.80
C SER A 210 -17.14 3.66 -15.33
N THR A 211 -17.50 4.82 -15.88
CA THR A 211 -16.90 6.12 -15.52
C THR A 211 -16.88 6.35 -14.00
N LYS A 212 -17.93 5.91 -13.30
CA LYS A 212 -18.05 6.00 -11.84
C LYS A 212 -16.96 5.19 -11.12
N ASN A 213 -16.71 3.95 -11.53
CA ASN A 213 -15.69 3.09 -10.93
C ASN A 213 -14.28 3.62 -11.23
N ILE A 214 -14.04 4.13 -12.44
CA ILE A 214 -12.77 4.76 -12.81
C ILE A 214 -12.53 5.99 -11.94
N MET A 215 -13.52 6.84 -11.75
CA MET A 215 -13.41 8.03 -10.91
C MET A 215 -13.04 7.69 -9.46
N TYR A 216 -13.62 6.63 -8.88
CA TYR A 216 -13.25 6.17 -7.54
C TYR A 216 -11.84 5.55 -7.43
N ILE A 217 -11.28 5.09 -8.55
CA ILE A 217 -9.91 4.55 -8.60
C ILE A 217 -8.88 5.68 -8.76
N ILE A 218 -9.26 6.79 -9.38
CA ILE A 218 -8.40 7.96 -9.64
C ILE A 218 -8.26 8.85 -8.38
N CYS A 219 -9.32 9.01 -7.60
CA CYS A 219 -9.32 9.78 -6.37
C CYS A 219 -8.63 9.04 -5.22
#